data_a73a0eb2b338b1b91b60f4756d05a59b
#
_entry.id   a73a0eb2b338b1b91b60f4756d05a59b
#
_cell.length_a   1.000
_cell.length_b   1.000
_cell.length_c   1.000
_cell.angle_alpha   90.00
_cell.angle_beta   90.00
_cell.angle_gamma   90.00
#
_symmetry.space_group_name_H-M   'P 1'
#
loop_
_entity.id
_entity.type
_entity.pdbx_description
1 polymer ?
#
loop_
_entity_poly.entity_id
_entity_poly.type
_entity_poly.pdbx_seq_one_letter_code
_entity_poly.pdbx_strand_id
1 'polypeptide(L)'
;MKKLSSLQFCAIEYFLILANNVGLTTYILFNYAAQDGLISIILGTILGLIPLTIYIKLINTKPELNIFEKIEDKFKNNAKIINIILVLGVAFFTATNYNNLINFISSQYLSKTPQIIISLSFLPAIIYILNKGTTVIGRTVFILLIISTSFVFLTIIGLIWQIKIDNIFPILEHGIKNPIICSLIYITYNITPLFLLTIIPKNEIIDKEKLNKRIIITYIIANTIILIMFFLTLSILGTNLANLYQYPEYDVLKKVSLIGFIERTESTISLRWTFYVFTITTIGILFISKYIIHTFKIKNEKTNKKIIFLISLTIVLWGKFIFQNSTKFNKITYTKLPILISIIMILIPFIIYKKRTKNSPKST
;
A
#
# COMPACT_ATOMS: atom_id res chain seq x y z
N MET A 1 -26.59 6.06 7.86
CA MET A 1 -25.14 5.74 8.07
C MET A 1 -24.31 7.02 7.91
N LYS A 2 -23.34 7.27 8.81
CA LYS A 2 -22.43 8.40 8.64
C LYS A 2 -21.53 8.11 7.43
N LYS A 3 -21.44 9.05 6.47
CA LYS A 3 -20.66 8.90 5.27
C LYS A 3 -19.17 9.23 5.49
N LEU A 4 -18.29 8.70 4.66
CA LEU A 4 -16.86 8.99 4.65
C LEU A 4 -16.61 10.35 3.99
N SER A 5 -15.73 11.21 4.53
CA SER A 5 -15.31 12.41 3.79
C SER A 5 -14.24 12.07 2.75
N SER A 6 -14.12 12.87 1.68
CA SER A 6 -13.05 12.65 0.70
C SER A 6 -11.65 12.84 1.28
N LEU A 7 -11.47 13.65 2.32
CA LEU A 7 -10.19 13.76 3.03
C LEU A 7 -9.84 12.48 3.78
N GLN A 8 -10.82 11.84 4.43
CA GLN A 8 -10.63 10.56 5.10
C GLN A 8 -10.32 9.44 4.10
N PHE A 9 -10.98 9.46 2.93
CA PHE A 9 -10.68 8.54 1.83
C PHE A 9 -9.24 8.72 1.33
N CYS A 10 -8.81 9.96 1.09
CA CYS A 10 -7.45 10.27 0.67
C CYS A 10 -6.39 9.99 1.76
N ALA A 11 -6.73 10.07 3.03
CA ALA A 11 -5.85 9.62 4.10
C ALA A 11 -5.58 8.12 4.03
N ILE A 12 -6.61 7.31 3.75
CA ILE A 12 -6.44 5.88 3.52
C ILE A 12 -5.57 5.65 2.27
N GLU A 13 -5.86 6.34 1.17
CA GLU A 13 -5.08 6.28 -0.08
C GLU A 13 -3.60 6.54 0.15
N TYR A 14 -3.26 7.62 0.85
CA TYR A 14 -1.89 7.99 1.22
C TYR A 14 -1.18 6.85 1.96
N PHE A 15 -1.84 6.23 2.93
CA PHE A 15 -1.25 5.11 3.67
C PHE A 15 -1.09 3.85 2.84
N LEU A 16 -2.01 3.58 1.91
CA LEU A 16 -1.89 2.46 0.98
C LEU A 16 -0.69 2.60 0.05
N ILE A 17 -0.41 3.81 -0.43
CA ILE A 17 0.76 4.10 -1.27
C ILE A 17 2.06 3.86 -0.49
N LEU A 18 2.13 4.32 0.76
CA LEU A 18 3.34 4.25 1.57
C LEU A 18 3.60 2.88 2.21
N ALA A 19 2.56 2.02 2.31
CA ALA A 19 2.66 0.76 3.04
C ALA A 19 3.71 -0.21 2.49
N ASN A 20 3.88 -0.21 1.16
CA ASN A 20 4.84 -1.09 0.49
C ASN A 20 6.25 -0.52 0.38
N ASN A 21 6.48 0.71 0.85
CA ASN A 21 7.77 1.37 0.62
C ASN A 21 8.87 0.74 1.48
N VAL A 22 8.71 0.75 2.79
CA VAL A 22 9.74 0.30 3.74
C VAL A 22 10.00 -1.21 3.63
N GLY A 23 11.26 -1.57 3.44
CA GLY A 23 11.71 -2.96 3.41
C GLY A 23 11.22 -3.80 2.22
N LEU A 24 10.50 -3.20 1.27
CA LEU A 24 10.04 -3.87 0.06
C LEU A 24 10.46 -3.08 -1.18
N THR A 25 9.76 -2.00 -1.50
CA THR A 25 10.06 -1.22 -2.71
C THR A 25 11.45 -0.58 -2.64
N THR A 26 11.80 0.06 -1.53
CA THR A 26 13.10 0.70 -1.34
C THR A 26 14.24 -0.31 -1.41
N TYR A 27 14.07 -1.48 -0.78
CA TYR A 27 15.05 -2.56 -0.88
C TYR A 27 15.27 -3.00 -2.31
N ILE A 28 14.20 -3.18 -3.10
CA ILE A 28 14.29 -3.56 -4.52
C ILE A 28 15.02 -2.47 -5.32
N LEU A 29 14.66 -1.20 -5.10
CA LEU A 29 15.27 -0.08 -5.81
C LEU A 29 16.78 0.00 -5.56
N PHE A 30 17.23 -0.13 -4.31
CA PHE A 30 18.66 -0.14 -3.98
C PHE A 30 19.39 -1.32 -4.64
N ASN A 31 18.82 -2.54 -4.57
CA ASN A 31 19.48 -3.74 -5.08
C ASN A 31 19.55 -3.81 -6.62
N TYR A 32 18.61 -3.20 -7.34
CA TYR A 32 18.56 -3.32 -8.81
C TYR A 32 18.87 -2.03 -9.56
N ALA A 33 18.62 -0.88 -8.98
CA ALA A 33 18.87 0.42 -9.61
C ALA A 33 19.90 1.27 -8.85
N ALA A 34 20.32 0.86 -7.65
CA ALA A 34 21.30 1.57 -6.83
C ALA A 34 20.93 3.07 -6.66
N GLN A 35 21.85 4.01 -6.95
CA GLN A 35 21.60 5.45 -6.92
C GLN A 35 20.52 5.89 -7.92
N ASP A 36 20.37 5.18 -9.04
CA ASP A 36 19.37 5.47 -10.08
C ASP A 36 17.94 5.07 -9.67
N GLY A 37 17.76 4.53 -8.46
CA GLY A 37 16.45 4.38 -7.82
C GLY A 37 15.66 5.69 -7.74
N LEU A 38 16.33 6.85 -7.65
CA LEU A 38 15.71 8.17 -7.75
C LEU A 38 15.00 8.36 -9.10
N ILE A 39 15.69 8.01 -10.19
CA ILE A 39 15.12 8.06 -11.55
C ILE A 39 13.94 7.09 -11.65
N SER A 40 14.06 5.90 -11.06
CA SER A 40 13.00 4.88 -11.06
C SER A 40 11.73 5.39 -10.37
N ILE A 41 11.85 6.10 -9.25
CA ILE A 41 10.71 6.69 -8.52
C ILE A 41 10.06 7.79 -9.36
N ILE A 42 10.85 8.70 -9.96
CA ILE A 42 10.32 9.78 -10.80
C ILE A 42 9.59 9.21 -12.01
N LEU A 43 10.23 8.31 -12.77
CA LEU A 43 9.61 7.66 -13.92
C LEU A 43 8.37 6.87 -13.51
N GLY A 44 8.46 6.10 -12.43
CA GLY A 44 7.33 5.32 -11.91
C GLY A 44 6.17 6.19 -11.45
N THR A 45 6.44 7.36 -10.87
CA THR A 45 5.40 8.33 -10.50
C THR A 45 4.70 8.88 -11.73
N ILE A 46 5.45 9.26 -12.75
CA ILE A 46 4.87 9.80 -14.01
C ILE A 46 4.07 8.72 -14.74
N LEU A 47 4.66 7.56 -14.97
CA LEU A 47 3.99 6.44 -15.64
C LEU A 47 2.80 5.90 -14.83
N GLY A 48 2.86 5.95 -13.51
CA GLY A 48 1.79 5.56 -12.61
C GLY A 48 0.53 6.43 -12.72
N LEU A 49 0.60 7.62 -13.31
CA LEU A 49 -0.59 8.42 -13.63
C LEU A 49 -1.52 7.71 -14.61
N ILE A 50 -1.00 6.80 -15.45
CA ILE A 50 -1.82 6.03 -16.40
C ILE A 50 -2.78 5.09 -15.65
N PRO A 51 -2.32 4.12 -14.82
CA PRO A 51 -3.22 3.29 -14.05
C PRO A 51 -4.02 4.09 -13.01
N LEU A 52 -3.52 5.21 -12.48
CA LEU A 52 -4.29 6.10 -11.61
C LEU A 52 -5.51 6.70 -12.33
N THR A 53 -5.34 7.12 -13.58
CA THR A 53 -6.50 7.61 -14.38
C THR A 53 -7.51 6.51 -14.67
N ILE A 54 -7.08 5.26 -14.87
CA ILE A 54 -7.96 4.10 -15.01
C ILE A 54 -8.75 3.89 -13.71
N TYR A 55 -8.08 3.95 -12.56
CA TYR A 55 -8.69 3.85 -11.24
C TYR A 55 -9.76 4.94 -11.03
N ILE A 56 -9.44 6.22 -11.31
CA ILE A 56 -10.39 7.33 -11.19
C ILE A 56 -11.60 7.13 -12.10
N LYS A 57 -11.40 6.72 -13.36
CA LYS A 57 -12.49 6.44 -14.30
C LYS A 57 -13.36 5.29 -13.80
N LEU A 58 -12.76 4.24 -13.23
CA LEU A 58 -13.50 3.12 -12.64
C LEU A 58 -14.40 3.57 -11.48
N ILE A 59 -13.88 4.40 -10.56
CA ILE A 59 -14.69 4.91 -9.43
C ILE A 59 -15.88 5.74 -9.93
N ASN A 60 -15.68 6.54 -10.97
CA ASN A 60 -16.72 7.38 -11.55
C ASN A 60 -17.75 6.60 -12.39
N THR A 61 -17.43 5.37 -12.82
CA THR A 61 -18.33 4.52 -13.57
C THR A 61 -19.29 3.83 -12.59
N LYS A 62 -20.62 4.07 -12.72
CA LYS A 62 -21.64 3.55 -11.79
C LYS A 62 -21.24 3.80 -10.33
N PRO A 63 -21.22 5.07 -9.88
CA PRO A 63 -20.64 5.48 -8.60
C PRO A 63 -21.38 4.91 -7.37
N GLU A 64 -22.57 4.35 -7.55
CA GLU A 64 -23.36 3.64 -6.55
C GLU A 64 -22.89 2.22 -6.27
N LEU A 65 -22.17 1.58 -7.23
CA LEU A 65 -21.77 0.20 -7.15
C LEU A 65 -20.31 0.07 -6.64
N ASN A 66 -20.08 -0.95 -5.83
CA ASN A 66 -18.73 -1.40 -5.51
C ASN A 66 -18.10 -2.21 -6.66
N ILE A 67 -16.84 -2.62 -6.52
CA ILE A 67 -16.10 -3.34 -7.58
C ILE A 67 -16.76 -4.68 -7.94
N PHE A 68 -17.26 -5.44 -6.98
CA PHE A 68 -17.87 -6.76 -7.24
C PHE A 68 -19.14 -6.64 -8.03
N GLU A 69 -19.99 -5.68 -7.68
CA GLU A 69 -21.23 -5.37 -8.40
C GLU A 69 -20.94 -4.86 -9.83
N LYS A 70 -19.88 -4.05 -10.00
CA LYS A 70 -19.44 -3.59 -11.34
C LYS A 70 -18.95 -4.74 -12.20
N ILE A 71 -18.28 -5.73 -11.63
CA ILE A 71 -17.81 -6.94 -12.30
C ILE A 71 -19.00 -7.82 -12.68
N GLU A 72 -19.96 -8.01 -11.77
CA GLU A 72 -21.18 -8.78 -12.04
C GLU A 72 -22.02 -8.17 -13.16
N ASP A 73 -22.22 -6.86 -13.13
CA ASP A 73 -22.95 -6.12 -14.20
C ASP A 73 -22.29 -6.28 -15.57
N LYS A 74 -20.95 -6.43 -15.59
CA LYS A 74 -20.18 -6.46 -16.83
C LYS A 74 -19.94 -7.85 -17.38
N PHE A 75 -19.53 -8.76 -16.53
CA PHE A 75 -19.05 -10.10 -16.94
C PHE A 75 -20.07 -11.20 -16.70
N LYS A 76 -21.22 -10.89 -16.07
CA LYS A 76 -22.34 -11.83 -15.84
C LYS A 76 -21.83 -13.20 -15.33
N ASN A 77 -21.93 -14.24 -16.16
CA ASN A 77 -21.60 -15.62 -15.79
C ASN A 77 -20.13 -15.79 -15.34
N ASN A 78 -19.19 -15.03 -15.89
CA ASN A 78 -17.77 -15.11 -15.57
C ASN A 78 -17.38 -14.25 -14.35
N ALA A 79 -18.31 -13.48 -13.81
CA ALA A 79 -18.04 -12.54 -12.72
C ALA A 79 -17.48 -13.22 -11.46
N LYS A 80 -17.96 -14.42 -11.11
CA LYS A 80 -17.49 -15.17 -9.94
C LYS A 80 -16.01 -15.51 -10.03
N ILE A 81 -15.54 -15.98 -11.19
CA ILE A 81 -14.12 -16.34 -11.40
C ILE A 81 -13.24 -15.09 -11.30
N ILE A 82 -13.65 -13.99 -11.94
CA ILE A 82 -12.93 -12.74 -11.92
C ILE A 82 -12.83 -12.18 -10.48
N ASN A 83 -13.93 -12.21 -9.74
CA ASN A 83 -13.95 -11.78 -8.34
C ASN A 83 -13.04 -12.64 -7.45
N ILE A 84 -12.99 -13.96 -7.65
CA ILE A 84 -12.08 -14.85 -6.92
C ILE A 84 -10.62 -14.48 -7.21
N ILE A 85 -10.26 -14.28 -8.47
CA ILE A 85 -8.90 -13.89 -8.87
C ILE A 85 -8.50 -12.56 -8.20
N LEU A 86 -9.40 -11.56 -8.18
CA LEU A 86 -9.17 -10.31 -7.48
C LEU A 86 -8.95 -10.50 -5.98
N VAL A 87 -9.80 -11.29 -5.35
CA VAL A 87 -9.73 -11.57 -3.90
C VAL A 87 -8.42 -12.29 -3.54
N LEU A 88 -7.98 -13.24 -4.36
CA LEU A 88 -6.69 -13.91 -4.15
C LEU A 88 -5.51 -12.94 -4.30
N GLY A 89 -5.55 -12.03 -5.28
CA GLY A 89 -4.55 -10.98 -5.44
C GLY A 89 -4.51 -10.04 -4.23
N VAL A 90 -5.67 -9.60 -3.74
CA VAL A 90 -5.78 -8.78 -2.53
C VAL A 90 -5.26 -9.52 -1.30
N ALA A 91 -5.59 -10.80 -1.15
CA ALA A 91 -5.11 -11.61 -0.04
C ALA A 91 -3.58 -11.73 -0.05
N PHE A 92 -2.99 -11.93 -1.23
CA PHE A 92 -1.53 -11.98 -1.40
C PHE A 92 -0.88 -10.66 -0.97
N PHE A 93 -1.32 -9.50 -1.50
CA PHE A 93 -0.74 -8.20 -1.13
C PHE A 93 -0.95 -7.88 0.36
N THR A 94 -2.11 -8.18 0.90
CA THR A 94 -2.41 -7.96 2.33
C THR A 94 -1.50 -8.79 3.22
N ALA A 95 -1.36 -10.09 2.94
CA ALA A 95 -0.49 -10.99 3.68
C ALA A 95 1.00 -10.62 3.54
N THR A 96 1.43 -10.18 2.35
CA THR A 96 2.80 -9.72 2.09
C THR A 96 3.16 -8.52 2.96
N ASN A 97 2.32 -7.48 2.96
CA ASN A 97 2.55 -6.29 3.78
C ASN A 97 2.56 -6.61 5.27
N TYR A 98 1.58 -7.37 5.71
CA TYR A 98 1.48 -7.75 7.10
C TYR A 98 2.71 -8.55 7.57
N ASN A 99 3.11 -9.56 6.80
CA ASN A 99 4.28 -10.37 7.13
C ASN A 99 5.59 -9.57 7.10
N ASN A 100 5.73 -8.61 6.18
CA ASN A 100 6.89 -7.71 6.13
C ASN A 100 7.02 -6.91 7.44
N LEU A 101 5.92 -6.34 7.95
CA LEU A 101 5.90 -5.65 9.24
C LEU A 101 6.26 -6.58 10.41
N ILE A 102 5.71 -7.79 10.44
CA ILE A 102 6.00 -8.76 11.50
C ILE A 102 7.47 -9.18 11.49
N ASN A 103 8.05 -9.42 10.31
CA ASN A 103 9.48 -9.71 10.15
C ASN A 103 10.34 -8.55 10.67
N PHE A 104 9.96 -7.31 10.36
CA PHE A 104 10.63 -6.12 10.86
C PHE A 104 10.58 -6.02 12.39
N ILE A 105 9.40 -6.11 12.98
CA ILE A 105 9.23 -6.01 14.44
C ILE A 105 10.01 -7.14 15.13
N SER A 106 9.93 -8.36 14.62
CA SER A 106 10.67 -9.51 15.16
C SER A 106 12.18 -9.31 15.07
N SER A 107 12.71 -8.81 13.94
CA SER A 107 14.15 -8.66 13.74
C SER A 107 14.74 -7.45 14.46
N GLN A 108 14.01 -6.33 14.56
CA GLN A 108 14.55 -5.06 15.07
C GLN A 108 14.23 -4.80 16.54
N TYR A 109 13.13 -5.33 17.07
CA TYR A 109 12.64 -5.01 18.42
C TYR A 109 12.43 -6.24 19.31
N LEU A 110 11.86 -7.31 18.78
CA LEU A 110 11.38 -8.46 19.56
C LEU A 110 11.99 -9.77 19.06
N SER A 111 13.34 -9.83 18.96
CA SER A 111 14.07 -10.98 18.41
C SER A 111 13.87 -12.29 19.19
N LYS A 112 13.54 -12.21 20.47
CA LYS A 112 13.26 -13.38 21.34
C LYS A 112 11.79 -13.79 21.35
N THR A 113 10.88 -12.98 20.77
CA THR A 113 9.44 -13.26 20.77
C THR A 113 9.04 -14.03 19.50
N PRO A 114 8.36 -15.16 19.60
CA PRO A 114 7.87 -15.89 18.44
C PRO A 114 7.01 -15.00 17.56
N GLN A 115 7.27 -14.98 16.25
CA GLN A 115 6.56 -14.13 15.28
C GLN A 115 5.05 -14.31 15.31
N ILE A 116 4.55 -15.50 15.65
CA ILE A 116 3.12 -15.76 15.76
C ILE A 116 2.47 -14.92 16.87
N ILE A 117 3.15 -14.72 17.99
CA ILE A 117 2.65 -13.90 19.09
C ILE A 117 2.57 -12.44 18.67
N ILE A 118 3.61 -11.93 17.99
CA ILE A 118 3.61 -10.58 17.42
C ILE A 118 2.46 -10.42 16.40
N SER A 119 2.27 -11.42 15.54
CA SER A 119 1.19 -11.39 14.54
C SER A 119 -0.19 -11.37 15.20
N LEU A 120 -0.42 -12.19 16.21
CA LEU A 120 -1.71 -12.26 16.88
C LEU A 120 -2.03 -10.99 17.71
N SER A 121 -1.02 -10.25 18.17
CA SER A 121 -1.21 -9.04 18.98
C SER A 121 -1.92 -7.89 18.23
N PHE A 122 -1.81 -7.83 16.91
CA PHE A 122 -2.50 -6.83 16.08
C PHE A 122 -3.97 -7.17 15.78
N LEU A 123 -4.34 -8.46 15.88
CA LEU A 123 -5.69 -8.93 15.52
C LEU A 123 -6.83 -8.21 16.26
N PRO A 124 -6.79 -8.01 17.59
CA PRO A 124 -7.87 -7.35 18.30
C PRO A 124 -8.17 -5.94 17.76
N ALA A 125 -7.14 -5.15 17.46
CA ALA A 125 -7.28 -3.81 16.93
C ALA A 125 -7.90 -3.83 15.52
N ILE A 126 -7.42 -4.73 14.64
CA ILE A 126 -7.93 -4.89 13.27
C ILE A 126 -9.40 -5.32 13.29
N ILE A 127 -9.75 -6.35 14.08
CA ILE A 127 -11.13 -6.85 14.19
C ILE A 127 -12.05 -5.79 14.78
N TYR A 128 -11.60 -5.07 15.80
CA TYR A 128 -12.38 -4.01 16.43
C TYR A 128 -12.76 -2.93 15.42
N ILE A 129 -11.79 -2.39 14.68
CA ILE A 129 -12.04 -1.30 13.73
C ILE A 129 -12.91 -1.75 12.55
N LEU A 130 -12.71 -2.97 12.05
CA LEU A 130 -13.51 -3.56 10.98
C LEU A 130 -14.99 -3.67 11.37
N ASN A 131 -15.26 -4.10 12.60
CA ASN A 131 -16.63 -4.21 13.12
C ASN A 131 -17.32 -2.84 13.33
N LYS A 132 -16.57 -1.74 13.40
CA LYS A 132 -17.10 -0.36 13.48
C LYS A 132 -17.39 0.26 12.11
N GLY A 133 -16.90 -0.35 11.03
CA GLY A 133 -17.21 0.03 9.65
C GLY A 133 -16.31 1.11 9.04
N THR A 134 -16.49 1.35 7.74
CA THR A 134 -15.63 2.17 6.89
C THR A 134 -15.43 3.61 7.37
N THR A 135 -16.48 4.22 7.94
CA THR A 135 -16.41 5.60 8.45
C THR A 135 -15.47 5.72 9.65
N VAL A 136 -15.47 4.73 10.54
CA VAL A 136 -14.58 4.72 11.71
C VAL A 136 -13.13 4.47 11.24
N ILE A 137 -12.92 3.55 10.29
CA ILE A 137 -11.61 3.34 9.66
C ILE A 137 -11.08 4.66 9.12
N GLY A 138 -11.87 5.39 8.31
CA GLY A 138 -11.44 6.66 7.72
C GLY A 138 -11.09 7.74 8.76
N ARG A 139 -11.85 7.82 9.86
CA ARG A 139 -11.55 8.77 10.96
C ARG A 139 -10.26 8.42 11.69
N THR A 140 -10.09 7.14 12.02
CA THR A 140 -8.87 6.66 12.68
C THR A 140 -7.65 6.92 11.80
N VAL A 141 -7.71 6.56 10.52
CA VAL A 141 -6.59 6.77 9.58
C VAL A 141 -6.30 8.27 9.38
N PHE A 142 -7.32 9.12 9.40
CA PHE A 142 -7.10 10.57 9.30
C PHE A 142 -6.37 11.14 10.53
N ILE A 143 -6.68 10.66 11.74
CA ILE A 143 -5.92 11.03 12.96
C ILE A 143 -4.48 10.51 12.87
N LEU A 144 -4.31 9.25 12.47
CA LEU A 144 -2.98 8.65 12.28
C LEU A 144 -2.16 9.39 11.20
N LEU A 145 -2.82 9.95 10.17
CA LEU A 145 -2.16 10.78 9.15
C LEU A 145 -1.53 12.03 9.76
N ILE A 146 -2.25 12.72 10.65
CA ILE A 146 -1.72 13.93 11.32
C ILE A 146 -0.47 13.57 12.13
N ILE A 147 -0.54 12.49 12.92
CA ILE A 147 0.60 12.01 13.71
C ILE A 147 1.77 11.58 12.79
N SER A 148 1.47 10.81 11.74
CA SER A 148 2.47 10.35 10.78
C SER A 148 3.18 11.53 10.08
N THR A 149 2.44 12.56 9.70
CA THR A 149 2.99 13.75 9.04
C THR A 149 3.96 14.49 9.96
N SER A 150 3.65 14.63 11.25
CA SER A 150 4.57 15.22 12.23
C SER A 150 5.89 14.43 12.31
N PHE A 151 5.82 13.10 12.30
CA PHE A 151 7.02 12.25 12.28
C PHE A 151 7.81 12.34 10.96
N VAL A 152 7.15 12.58 9.81
CA VAL A 152 7.87 12.84 8.55
C VAL A 152 8.72 14.09 8.67
N PHE A 153 8.15 15.19 9.18
CA PHE A 153 8.89 16.43 9.37
C PHE A 153 10.06 16.26 10.33
N LEU A 154 9.86 15.60 11.47
CA LEU A 154 10.95 15.30 12.42
C LEU A 154 12.06 14.47 11.77
N THR A 155 11.69 13.47 10.95
CA THR A 155 12.67 12.65 10.23
C THR A 155 13.49 13.49 9.24
N ILE A 156 12.86 14.36 8.44
CA ILE A 156 13.55 15.19 7.46
C ILE A 156 14.48 16.17 8.16
N ILE A 157 14.02 16.86 9.22
CA ILE A 157 14.84 17.79 10.00
C ILE A 157 16.06 17.11 10.58
N GLY A 158 15.89 15.88 11.09
CA GLY A 158 17.01 15.12 11.68
C GLY A 158 18.05 14.64 10.67
N LEU A 159 17.64 14.37 9.44
CA LEU A 159 18.52 13.82 8.42
C LEU A 159 19.18 14.86 7.52
N ILE A 160 18.58 16.04 7.35
CA ILE A 160 19.01 17.05 6.36
C ILE A 160 20.47 17.49 6.52
N TRP A 161 20.97 17.54 7.74
CA TRP A 161 22.34 17.96 8.05
C TRP A 161 23.41 16.91 7.76
N GLN A 162 23.02 15.68 7.41
CA GLN A 162 23.94 14.56 7.16
C GLN A 162 24.05 14.19 5.68
N ILE A 163 23.44 14.98 4.81
CA ILE A 163 23.45 14.77 3.35
C ILE A 163 24.87 14.84 2.81
N LYS A 164 25.26 13.81 2.06
CA LYS A 164 26.48 13.74 1.26
C LYS A 164 26.09 13.60 -0.21
N ILE A 165 26.20 14.67 -0.96
CA ILE A 165 25.76 14.70 -2.36
C ILE A 165 26.58 13.74 -3.24
N ASP A 166 27.84 13.49 -2.90
CA ASP A 166 28.72 12.57 -3.62
C ASP A 166 28.16 11.13 -3.69
N ASN A 167 27.36 10.72 -2.69
CA ASN A 167 26.73 9.41 -2.68
C ASN A 167 25.66 9.21 -3.76
N ILE A 168 25.26 10.28 -4.46
CA ILE A 168 24.25 10.20 -5.55
C ILE A 168 24.92 9.93 -6.89
N PHE A 169 26.20 10.17 -7.01
CA PHE A 169 26.97 10.00 -8.25
C PHE A 169 27.77 8.71 -8.26
N PRO A 170 28.09 8.17 -9.47
CA PRO A 170 27.68 8.66 -10.80
C PRO A 170 26.25 8.27 -11.17
N ILE A 171 25.54 9.14 -11.91
CA ILE A 171 24.18 8.87 -12.40
C ILE A 171 24.26 8.03 -13.67
N LEU A 172 23.39 7.01 -13.81
CA LEU A 172 23.28 6.11 -14.99
C LEU A 172 24.58 5.36 -15.33
N GLU A 173 25.44 5.09 -14.35
CA GLU A 173 26.69 4.34 -14.54
C GLU A 173 26.45 2.99 -15.22
N HIS A 174 25.37 2.29 -14.89
CA HIS A 174 25.00 0.99 -15.45
C HIS A 174 23.90 1.09 -16.52
N GLY A 175 23.67 2.29 -17.06
CA GLY A 175 22.69 2.57 -18.10
C GLY A 175 21.23 2.63 -17.59
N ILE A 176 20.31 2.96 -18.49
CA ILE A 176 18.91 3.27 -18.14
C ILE A 176 18.00 2.03 -17.98
N LYS A 177 18.45 0.84 -18.37
CA LYS A 177 17.62 -0.38 -18.38
C LYS A 177 17.08 -0.74 -16.99
N ASN A 178 17.95 -0.75 -15.99
CA ASN A 178 17.55 -1.10 -14.62
C ASN A 178 16.61 -0.07 -14.02
N PRO A 179 16.83 1.24 -14.11
CA PRO A 179 15.88 2.27 -13.72
C PRO A 179 14.48 2.11 -14.33
N ILE A 180 14.37 1.77 -15.62
CA ILE A 180 13.08 1.53 -16.28
C ILE A 180 12.39 0.28 -15.70
N ILE A 181 13.09 -0.83 -15.53
CA ILE A 181 12.51 -2.05 -14.95
C ILE A 181 12.04 -1.77 -13.52
N CYS A 182 12.85 -1.08 -12.72
CA CYS A 182 12.51 -0.72 -11.36
C CYS A 182 11.32 0.25 -11.27
N SER A 183 11.15 1.15 -12.26
CA SER A 183 9.97 2.01 -12.33
C SER A 183 8.67 1.22 -12.51
N LEU A 184 8.67 0.13 -13.28
CA LEU A 184 7.52 -0.77 -13.44
C LEU A 184 7.22 -1.54 -12.14
N ILE A 185 8.26 -1.99 -11.44
CA ILE A 185 8.11 -2.63 -10.13
C ILE A 185 7.57 -1.62 -9.12
N TYR A 186 8.06 -0.39 -9.15
CA TYR A 186 7.58 0.69 -8.30
C TYR A 186 6.08 0.94 -8.49
N ILE A 187 5.61 1.04 -9.74
CA ILE A 187 4.18 1.20 -10.07
C ILE A 187 3.37 0.04 -9.46
N THR A 188 3.88 -1.19 -9.55
CA THR A 188 3.22 -2.39 -9.02
C THR A 188 2.88 -2.23 -7.54
N TYR A 189 3.86 -1.84 -6.73
CA TYR A 189 3.68 -1.73 -5.28
C TYR A 189 3.04 -0.43 -4.82
N ASN A 190 3.05 0.59 -5.65
CA ASN A 190 2.55 1.93 -5.33
C ASN A 190 1.07 2.11 -5.74
N ILE A 191 0.69 1.70 -6.94
CA ILE A 191 -0.64 1.92 -7.49
C ILE A 191 -1.62 0.78 -7.19
N THR A 192 -1.14 -0.48 -7.24
CA THR A 192 -2.03 -1.63 -7.07
C THR A 192 -2.85 -1.59 -5.78
N PRO A 193 -2.29 -1.19 -4.62
CA PRO A 193 -3.05 -1.09 -3.38
C PRO A 193 -4.25 -0.14 -3.45
N LEU A 194 -4.23 0.86 -4.34
CA LEU A 194 -5.34 1.80 -4.49
C LEU A 194 -6.62 1.12 -4.97
N PHE A 195 -6.50 0.04 -5.74
CA PHE A 195 -7.66 -0.72 -6.19
C PHE A 195 -8.45 -1.37 -5.03
N LEU A 196 -7.85 -1.52 -3.84
CA LEU A 196 -8.57 -1.94 -2.64
C LEU A 196 -9.71 -0.96 -2.27
N LEU A 197 -9.54 0.33 -2.56
CA LEU A 197 -10.54 1.36 -2.26
C LEU A 197 -11.77 1.30 -3.16
N THR A 198 -11.73 0.55 -4.26
CA THR A 198 -12.89 0.32 -5.14
C THR A 198 -14.02 -0.46 -4.46
N ILE A 199 -13.76 -1.03 -3.27
CA ILE A 199 -14.78 -1.64 -2.42
C ILE A 199 -15.74 -0.61 -1.79
N ILE A 200 -15.35 0.68 -1.80
CA ILE A 200 -16.15 1.78 -1.26
C ILE A 200 -16.82 2.50 -2.44
N PRO A 201 -18.16 2.43 -2.59
CA PRO A 201 -18.86 3.16 -3.63
C PRO A 201 -18.63 4.68 -3.49
N LYS A 202 -18.46 5.38 -4.61
CA LYS A 202 -18.23 6.83 -4.59
C LYS A 202 -19.39 7.60 -3.93
N ASN A 203 -20.62 7.09 -4.05
CA ASN A 203 -21.80 7.70 -3.44
C ASN A 203 -21.82 7.62 -1.90
N GLU A 204 -20.98 6.81 -1.29
CA GLU A 204 -20.78 6.77 0.17
C GLU A 204 -19.85 7.90 0.65
N ILE A 205 -19.28 8.71 -0.26
CA ILE A 205 -18.37 9.82 0.06
C ILE A 205 -19.17 11.14 0.01
N ILE A 206 -19.01 11.99 1.05
CA ILE A 206 -19.79 13.23 1.22
C ILE A 206 -19.47 14.22 0.09
N ASP A 207 -18.23 14.64 -0.04
CA ASP A 207 -17.76 15.66 -0.99
C ASP A 207 -17.12 15.00 -2.23
N LYS A 208 -17.90 14.11 -2.85
CA LYS A 208 -17.48 13.27 -3.98
C LYS A 208 -17.02 14.05 -5.22
N GLU A 209 -17.44 15.30 -5.38
CA GLU A 209 -17.07 16.16 -6.50
C GLU A 209 -15.58 16.54 -6.45
N LYS A 210 -15.05 16.76 -5.24
CA LYS A 210 -13.64 17.10 -5.01
C LYS A 210 -12.72 15.87 -5.02
N LEU A 211 -13.31 14.66 -5.00
CA LEU A 211 -12.57 13.41 -4.80
C LEU A 211 -11.50 13.19 -5.87
N ASN A 212 -11.83 13.32 -7.15
CA ASN A 212 -10.90 13.05 -8.25
C ASN A 212 -9.63 13.92 -8.16
N LYS A 213 -9.80 15.22 -7.88
CA LYS A 213 -8.68 16.15 -7.71
C LYS A 213 -7.83 15.78 -6.48
N ARG A 214 -8.50 15.42 -5.37
CA ARG A 214 -7.82 15.03 -4.12
C ARG A 214 -7.02 13.75 -4.28
N ILE A 215 -7.52 12.74 -4.98
CA ILE A 215 -6.80 11.51 -5.31
C ILE A 215 -5.48 11.83 -6.03
N ILE A 216 -5.52 12.65 -7.08
CA ILE A 216 -4.29 13.02 -7.82
C ILE A 216 -3.30 13.76 -6.92
N ILE A 217 -3.78 14.71 -6.14
CA ILE A 217 -2.93 15.49 -5.22
C ILE A 217 -2.30 14.56 -4.17
N THR A 218 -3.10 13.66 -3.58
CA THR A 218 -2.61 12.70 -2.59
C THR A 218 -1.55 11.77 -3.18
N TYR A 219 -1.80 11.27 -4.41
CA TYR A 219 -0.82 10.45 -5.12
C TYR A 219 0.51 11.20 -5.31
N ILE A 220 0.48 12.45 -5.76
CA ILE A 220 1.69 13.26 -5.97
C ILE A 220 2.41 13.50 -4.63
N ILE A 221 1.68 13.90 -3.58
CA ILE A 221 2.27 14.14 -2.25
C ILE A 221 2.93 12.86 -1.70
N ALA A 222 2.24 11.71 -1.77
CA ALA A 222 2.78 10.46 -1.26
C ALA A 222 4.08 10.06 -1.99
N ASN A 223 4.10 10.17 -3.32
CA ASN A 223 5.29 9.86 -4.12
C ASN A 223 6.43 10.86 -3.90
N THR A 224 6.12 12.14 -3.66
CA THR A 224 7.13 13.14 -3.28
C THR A 224 7.78 12.79 -1.93
N ILE A 225 7.00 12.34 -0.95
CA ILE A 225 7.55 11.89 0.33
C ILE A 225 8.43 10.64 0.15
N ILE A 226 8.02 9.67 -0.67
CA ILE A 226 8.85 8.51 -0.99
C ILE A 226 10.17 8.95 -1.63
N LEU A 227 10.12 9.85 -2.60
CA LEU A 227 11.31 10.37 -3.27
C LEU A 227 12.26 11.07 -2.29
N ILE A 228 11.74 11.92 -1.41
CA ILE A 228 12.53 12.60 -0.37
C ILE A 228 13.17 11.58 0.58
N MET A 229 12.42 10.58 1.04
CA MET A 229 12.94 9.57 1.96
C MET A 229 14.01 8.69 1.29
N PHE A 230 13.82 8.31 0.03
CA PHE A 230 14.82 7.56 -0.72
C PHE A 230 16.09 8.40 -0.95
N PHE A 231 15.93 9.68 -1.33
CA PHE A 231 17.04 10.62 -1.49
C PHE A 231 17.86 10.77 -0.20
N LEU A 232 17.20 11.00 0.93
CA LEU A 232 17.86 11.11 2.24
C LEU A 232 18.60 9.81 2.60
N THR A 233 17.97 8.66 2.40
CA THR A 233 18.59 7.37 2.68
C THR A 233 19.82 7.14 1.82
N LEU A 234 19.72 7.40 0.51
CA LEU A 234 20.82 7.28 -0.45
C LEU A 234 21.97 8.24 -0.12
N SER A 235 21.66 9.53 0.08
CA SER A 235 22.67 10.55 0.30
C SER A 235 23.46 10.35 1.59
N ILE A 236 22.88 9.69 2.61
CA ILE A 236 23.53 9.47 3.91
C ILE A 236 24.26 8.13 3.96
N LEU A 237 23.62 7.04 3.50
CA LEU A 237 24.20 5.69 3.56
C LEU A 237 25.12 5.40 2.35
N GLY A 238 24.83 5.98 1.21
CA GLY A 238 25.36 5.54 -0.08
C GLY A 238 24.80 4.18 -0.52
N THR A 239 25.04 3.80 -1.77
CA THR A 239 24.54 2.55 -2.35
C THR A 239 25.07 1.30 -1.67
N ASN A 240 26.36 1.27 -1.36
CA ASN A 240 27.03 0.10 -0.78
C ASN A 240 26.44 -0.32 0.57
N LEU A 241 26.19 0.62 1.47
CA LEU A 241 25.58 0.31 2.77
C LEU A 241 24.09 0.08 2.66
N ALA A 242 23.37 0.88 1.83
CA ALA A 242 21.94 0.73 1.66
C ALA A 242 21.55 -0.64 1.10
N ASN A 243 22.37 -1.23 0.22
CA ASN A 243 22.16 -2.58 -0.34
C ASN A 243 22.30 -3.71 0.68
N LEU A 244 23.04 -3.49 1.76
CA LEU A 244 23.24 -4.50 2.81
C LEU A 244 22.05 -4.59 3.78
N TYR A 245 21.27 -3.53 3.88
CA TYR A 245 20.16 -3.47 4.83
C TYR A 245 18.83 -3.88 4.19
N GLN A 246 18.06 -4.72 4.91
CA GLN A 246 16.69 -5.04 4.51
C GLN A 246 15.74 -3.82 4.66
N TYR A 247 16.05 -2.92 5.60
CA TYR A 247 15.25 -1.74 5.94
C TYR A 247 16.13 -0.48 5.95
N PRO A 248 16.67 -0.06 4.79
CA PRO A 248 17.67 1.03 4.75
C PRO A 248 17.14 2.35 5.33
N GLU A 249 15.84 2.66 5.17
CA GLU A 249 15.23 3.87 5.73
C GLU A 249 15.16 3.85 7.26
N TYR A 250 15.11 2.67 7.86
CA TYR A 250 15.18 2.50 9.31
C TYR A 250 16.62 2.60 9.79
N ASP A 251 17.56 1.96 9.08
CA ASP A 251 18.95 1.93 9.49
C ASP A 251 19.66 3.28 9.31
N VAL A 252 19.21 4.14 8.37
CA VAL A 252 19.72 5.51 8.28
C VAL A 252 19.42 6.31 9.56
N LEU A 253 18.24 6.11 10.16
CA LEU A 253 17.85 6.82 11.37
C LEU A 253 18.58 6.35 12.61
N LYS A 254 19.07 5.10 12.66
CA LYS A 254 19.94 4.62 13.75
C LYS A 254 21.28 5.37 13.82
N LYS A 255 21.73 5.92 12.67
CA LYS A 255 23.01 6.67 12.62
C LYS A 255 22.84 8.12 13.06
N VAL A 256 21.61 8.58 13.23
CA VAL A 256 21.27 9.96 13.56
C VAL A 256 20.95 10.05 15.05
N SER A 257 21.89 10.57 15.85
CA SER A 257 21.55 11.13 17.15
C SER A 257 21.08 12.56 16.92
N LEU A 258 19.78 12.83 17.03
CA LEU A 258 19.29 14.20 17.09
C LEU A 258 19.75 14.85 18.40
N ILE A 259 20.87 15.59 18.32
CA ILE A 259 21.35 16.56 19.33
C ILE A 259 21.12 16.06 20.77
N GLY A 260 21.71 14.92 21.16
CA GLY A 260 21.76 14.47 22.57
C GLY A 260 20.43 14.31 23.33
N PHE A 261 19.29 14.69 22.73
CA PHE A 261 17.99 14.72 23.39
C PHE A 261 17.02 13.62 22.91
N ILE A 262 17.16 13.10 21.68
CA ILE A 262 16.28 12.07 21.13
C ILE A 262 17.13 10.89 20.65
N GLU A 263 17.35 9.95 21.54
CA GLU A 263 18.20 8.75 21.33
C GLU A 263 17.47 7.67 20.53
N ARG A 264 16.41 7.69 19.96
CA ARG A 264 15.73 6.61 19.19
C ARG A 264 14.84 7.16 18.09
N THR A 265 15.44 7.94 17.20
CA THR A 265 14.73 8.55 16.07
C THR A 265 14.19 7.50 15.08
N GLU A 266 14.81 6.33 15.01
CA GLU A 266 14.38 5.20 14.19
C GLU A 266 12.98 4.69 14.57
N SER A 267 12.54 4.89 15.82
CA SER A 267 11.21 4.50 16.27
C SER A 267 10.09 5.29 15.57
N THR A 268 10.39 6.49 15.06
CA THR A 268 9.42 7.32 14.34
C THR A 268 9.00 6.68 13.02
N ILE A 269 9.95 6.10 12.28
CA ILE A 269 9.63 5.43 11.02
C ILE A 269 8.91 4.09 11.27
N SER A 270 9.29 3.38 12.33
CA SER A 270 8.66 2.12 12.72
C SER A 270 7.18 2.32 13.06
N LEU A 271 6.87 3.38 13.80
CA LEU A 271 5.50 3.71 14.19
C LEU A 271 4.67 4.13 12.97
N ARG A 272 5.22 5.02 12.11
CA ARG A 272 4.54 5.43 10.87
C ARG A 272 4.23 4.23 9.98
N TRP A 273 5.22 3.38 9.75
CA TRP A 273 5.04 2.20 8.91
C TRP A 273 4.03 1.21 9.50
N THR A 274 4.02 1.05 10.82
CA THR A 274 2.97 0.28 11.50
C THR A 274 1.57 0.83 11.19
N PHE A 275 1.37 2.15 11.17
CA PHE A 275 0.09 2.75 10.79
C PHE A 275 -0.29 2.47 9.32
N TYR A 276 0.69 2.52 8.41
CA TYR A 276 0.45 2.24 6.99
C TYR A 276 0.06 0.79 6.78
N VAL A 277 0.80 -0.15 7.39
CA VAL A 277 0.52 -1.59 7.27
C VAL A 277 -0.78 -1.97 7.99
N PHE A 278 -1.06 -1.39 9.15
CA PHE A 278 -2.35 -1.55 9.82
C PHE A 278 -3.51 -1.15 8.89
N THR A 279 -3.37 -0.04 8.18
CA THR A 279 -4.40 0.46 7.25
C THR A 279 -4.58 -0.46 6.05
N ILE A 280 -3.49 -0.84 5.36
CA ILE A 280 -3.62 -1.73 4.19
C ILE A 280 -4.16 -3.11 4.58
N THR A 281 -3.77 -3.64 5.74
CA THR A 281 -4.28 -4.91 6.25
C THR A 281 -5.77 -4.81 6.57
N THR A 282 -6.19 -3.74 7.24
CA THR A 282 -7.61 -3.49 7.57
C THR A 282 -8.45 -3.38 6.29
N ILE A 283 -8.01 -2.60 5.30
CA ILE A 283 -8.75 -2.42 4.04
C ILE A 283 -8.75 -3.71 3.21
N GLY A 284 -7.65 -4.46 3.18
CA GLY A 284 -7.57 -5.75 2.50
C GLY A 284 -8.53 -6.79 3.09
N ILE A 285 -8.58 -6.91 4.42
CA ILE A 285 -9.53 -7.80 5.11
C ILE A 285 -10.97 -7.32 4.88
N LEU A 286 -11.24 -6.02 4.90
CA LEU A 286 -12.54 -5.45 4.56
C LEU A 286 -12.97 -5.86 3.15
N PHE A 287 -12.06 -5.76 2.18
CA PHE A 287 -12.31 -6.13 0.79
C PHE A 287 -12.72 -7.60 0.67
N ILE A 288 -11.94 -8.50 1.25
CA ILE A 288 -12.20 -9.95 1.22
C ILE A 288 -13.51 -10.28 1.96
N SER A 289 -13.74 -9.67 3.13
CA SER A 289 -14.95 -9.89 3.93
C SER A 289 -16.20 -9.45 3.18
N LYS A 290 -16.18 -8.27 2.55
CA LYS A 290 -17.31 -7.78 1.74
C LYS A 290 -17.59 -8.69 0.55
N TYR A 291 -16.55 -9.27 -0.09
CA TYR A 291 -16.76 -10.26 -1.16
C TYR A 291 -17.53 -11.49 -0.67
N ILE A 292 -17.12 -12.08 0.44
CA ILE A 292 -17.78 -13.27 1.00
C ILE A 292 -19.21 -12.95 1.40
N ILE A 293 -19.43 -11.83 2.10
CA ILE A 293 -20.76 -11.38 2.53
C ILE A 293 -21.67 -11.16 1.31
N HIS A 294 -21.16 -10.53 0.25
CA HIS A 294 -21.87 -10.28 -0.99
C HIS A 294 -22.23 -11.59 -1.72
N THR A 295 -21.25 -12.47 -1.92
CA THR A 295 -21.42 -13.72 -2.68
C THR A 295 -22.41 -14.68 -2.01
N PHE A 296 -22.36 -14.80 -0.70
CA PHE A 296 -23.26 -15.66 0.07
C PHE A 296 -24.52 -14.95 0.56
N LYS A 297 -24.74 -13.69 0.16
CA LYS A 297 -25.91 -12.86 0.52
C LYS A 297 -26.21 -12.84 2.03
N ILE A 298 -25.14 -12.74 2.85
CA ILE A 298 -25.24 -12.84 4.30
C ILE A 298 -25.78 -11.53 4.87
N LYS A 299 -26.93 -11.59 5.58
CA LYS A 299 -27.59 -10.43 6.18
C LYS A 299 -27.39 -10.34 7.69
N ASN A 300 -27.04 -11.46 8.34
CA ASN A 300 -26.92 -11.53 9.80
C ASN A 300 -25.63 -10.85 10.29
N GLU A 301 -25.76 -9.85 11.13
CA GLU A 301 -24.63 -9.10 11.70
C GLU A 301 -23.67 -9.97 12.51
N LYS A 302 -24.19 -10.94 13.29
CA LYS A 302 -23.35 -11.88 14.07
C LYS A 302 -22.48 -12.74 13.12
N THR A 303 -23.07 -13.18 12.03
CA THR A 303 -22.34 -13.97 10.99
C THR A 303 -21.29 -13.10 10.30
N ASN A 304 -21.58 -11.83 10.00
CA ASN A 304 -20.61 -10.90 9.45
C ASN A 304 -19.40 -10.72 10.36
N LYS A 305 -19.60 -10.57 11.67
CA LYS A 305 -18.50 -10.46 12.64
C LYS A 305 -17.65 -11.73 12.72
N LYS A 306 -18.27 -12.92 12.63
CA LYS A 306 -17.56 -14.21 12.55
C LYS A 306 -16.70 -14.30 11.28
N ILE A 307 -17.23 -13.88 10.13
CA ILE A 307 -16.49 -13.87 8.85
C ILE A 307 -15.28 -12.96 8.95
N ILE A 308 -15.44 -11.75 9.45
CA ILE A 308 -14.33 -10.79 9.66
C ILE A 308 -13.26 -11.44 10.55
N PHE A 309 -13.63 -12.06 11.66
CA PHE A 309 -12.70 -12.75 12.54
C PHE A 309 -11.93 -13.86 11.83
N LEU A 310 -12.65 -14.77 11.12
CA LEU A 310 -12.04 -15.88 10.42
C LEU A 310 -11.08 -15.42 9.31
N ILE A 311 -11.48 -14.42 8.51
CA ILE A 311 -10.62 -13.88 7.46
C ILE A 311 -9.39 -13.21 8.06
N SER A 312 -9.54 -12.43 9.13
CA SER A 312 -8.42 -11.79 9.81
C SER A 312 -7.42 -12.83 10.30
N LEU A 313 -7.90 -13.89 10.93
CA LEU A 313 -7.06 -15.00 11.40
C LEU A 313 -6.38 -15.71 10.22
N THR A 314 -7.12 -15.99 9.15
CA THR A 314 -6.59 -16.65 7.95
C THR A 314 -5.47 -15.83 7.31
N ILE A 315 -5.63 -14.52 7.13
CA ILE A 315 -4.60 -13.65 6.53
C ILE A 315 -3.33 -13.64 7.38
N VAL A 316 -3.46 -13.53 8.72
CA VAL A 316 -2.35 -13.55 9.65
C VAL A 316 -1.59 -14.87 9.62
N LEU A 317 -2.30 -15.99 9.65
CA LEU A 317 -1.71 -17.33 9.60
C LEU A 317 -1.12 -17.63 8.21
N TRP A 318 -1.81 -17.25 7.15
CA TRP A 318 -1.36 -17.48 5.77
C TRP A 318 -0.03 -16.81 5.47
N GLY A 319 0.15 -15.58 5.94
CA GLY A 319 1.44 -14.89 5.82
C GLY A 319 2.60 -15.73 6.38
N LYS A 320 2.41 -16.36 7.54
CA LYS A 320 3.43 -17.22 8.14
C LYS A 320 3.71 -18.50 7.33
N PHE A 321 2.67 -19.15 6.78
CA PHE A 321 2.86 -20.38 6.00
C PHE A 321 3.55 -20.14 4.66
N ILE A 322 3.23 -19.04 3.97
CA ILE A 322 3.84 -18.69 2.67
C ILE A 322 5.26 -18.14 2.86
N PHE A 323 5.43 -17.24 3.82
CA PHE A 323 6.66 -16.47 4.03
C PHE A 323 7.45 -16.99 5.25
N GLN A 324 7.78 -18.26 5.28
CA GLN A 324 8.38 -18.95 6.43
C GLN A 324 9.64 -18.28 7.02
N ASN A 325 10.42 -17.59 6.18
CA ASN A 325 11.60 -16.81 6.56
C ASN A 325 11.83 -15.64 5.60
N SER A 326 12.71 -14.72 5.96
CA SER A 326 13.04 -13.53 5.16
C SER A 326 13.55 -13.87 3.76
N THR A 327 14.35 -14.92 3.61
CA THR A 327 14.88 -15.36 2.30
C THR A 327 13.74 -15.81 1.38
N LYS A 328 12.81 -16.62 1.89
CA LYS A 328 11.64 -17.07 1.11
C LYS A 328 10.69 -15.93 0.80
N PHE A 329 10.50 -15.00 1.76
CA PHE A 329 9.76 -13.77 1.56
C PHE A 329 10.33 -12.96 0.40
N ASN A 330 11.63 -12.64 0.44
CA ASN A 330 12.30 -11.87 -0.61
C ASN A 330 12.22 -12.60 -1.97
N LYS A 331 12.43 -13.92 -2.00
CA LYS A 331 12.32 -14.70 -3.24
C LYS A 331 10.92 -14.61 -3.86
N ILE A 332 9.85 -14.62 -3.09
CA ILE A 332 8.48 -14.54 -3.60
C ILE A 332 8.13 -13.11 -4.02
N THR A 333 8.47 -12.12 -3.20
CA THR A 333 8.07 -10.72 -3.41
C THR A 333 8.88 -10.02 -4.49
N TYR A 334 10.12 -10.46 -4.77
CA TYR A 334 10.98 -9.89 -5.82
C TYR A 334 10.88 -10.63 -7.16
N THR A 335 9.97 -11.59 -7.28
CA THR A 335 9.72 -12.31 -8.53
C THR A 335 8.73 -11.58 -9.44
N LYS A 336 8.46 -12.21 -10.59
CA LYS A 336 7.44 -11.74 -11.54
C LYS A 336 6.00 -11.86 -11.01
N LEU A 337 5.77 -12.62 -9.92
CA LEU A 337 4.43 -12.89 -9.40
C LEU A 337 3.67 -11.63 -8.97
N PRO A 338 4.21 -10.71 -8.15
CA PRO A 338 3.52 -9.46 -7.81
C PRO A 338 3.18 -8.61 -9.03
N ILE A 339 4.07 -8.55 -10.02
CA ILE A 339 3.83 -7.82 -11.27
C ILE A 339 2.65 -8.43 -12.03
N LEU A 340 2.61 -9.75 -12.16
CA LEU A 340 1.50 -10.46 -12.81
C LEU A 340 0.17 -10.19 -12.11
N ILE A 341 0.13 -10.29 -10.79
CA ILE A 341 -1.06 -9.99 -9.99
C ILE A 341 -1.51 -8.55 -10.20
N SER A 342 -0.56 -7.60 -10.21
CA SER A 342 -0.85 -6.18 -10.44
C SER A 342 -1.41 -5.90 -11.82
N ILE A 343 -0.84 -6.53 -12.85
CA ILE A 343 -1.36 -6.42 -14.22
C ILE A 343 -2.82 -6.89 -14.26
N ILE A 344 -3.14 -8.02 -13.65
CA ILE A 344 -4.51 -8.54 -13.58
C ILE A 344 -5.42 -7.55 -12.84
N MET A 345 -4.99 -7.03 -11.69
CA MET A 345 -5.77 -6.08 -10.89
C MET A 345 -6.01 -4.74 -11.60
N ILE A 346 -5.14 -4.33 -12.52
CA ILE A 346 -5.29 -3.12 -13.33
C ILE A 346 -6.11 -3.40 -14.61
N LEU A 347 -5.92 -4.55 -15.26
CA LEU A 347 -6.60 -4.90 -16.50
C LEU A 347 -8.11 -5.10 -16.31
N ILE A 348 -8.53 -5.72 -15.20
CA ILE A 348 -9.96 -5.93 -14.92
C ILE A 348 -10.72 -4.60 -14.89
N PRO A 349 -10.31 -3.59 -14.10
CA PRO A 349 -10.86 -2.25 -14.13
C PRO A 349 -10.85 -1.59 -15.51
N PHE A 350 -9.76 -1.73 -16.26
CA PHE A 350 -9.64 -1.19 -17.60
C PHE A 350 -10.70 -1.77 -18.57
N ILE A 351 -10.91 -3.07 -18.52
CA ILE A 351 -11.93 -3.74 -19.35
C ILE A 351 -13.34 -3.28 -18.96
N ILE A 352 -13.62 -3.11 -17.66
CA ILE A 352 -14.89 -2.58 -17.17
C ILE A 352 -15.15 -1.20 -17.77
N TYR A 353 -14.16 -0.35 -17.78
CA TYR A 353 -14.26 1.02 -18.33
C TYR A 353 -14.43 1.03 -19.86
N LYS A 354 -13.56 0.35 -20.61
CA LYS A 354 -13.48 0.45 -22.07
C LYS A 354 -14.76 0.02 -22.82
N LYS A 355 -15.47 -0.96 -22.34
CA LYS A 355 -16.67 -1.50 -23.03
C LYS A 355 -17.88 -0.55 -23.02
N ARG A 356 -17.89 0.49 -22.15
CA ARG A 356 -18.99 1.46 -22.03
C ARG A 356 -18.97 2.53 -23.13
N THR A 357 -17.80 2.85 -23.67
CA THR A 357 -17.65 3.86 -24.74
C THR A 357 -18.31 3.46 -26.06
N LYS A 358 -18.62 2.18 -26.25
CA LYS A 358 -19.35 1.70 -27.48
C LYS A 358 -20.88 1.78 -27.40
N ASN A 359 -21.44 1.96 -26.20
CA ASN A 359 -22.92 1.90 -26.00
C ASN A 359 -23.52 3.18 -25.42
N SER A 360 -22.82 4.30 -25.38
CA SER A 360 -23.48 5.59 -25.13
C SER A 360 -24.21 6.03 -26.39
N PRO A 361 -25.53 6.21 -26.39
CA PRO A 361 -26.21 6.89 -27.51
C PRO A 361 -25.59 8.28 -27.60
N LYS A 362 -25.20 8.67 -28.83
CA LYS A 362 -24.86 10.04 -29.15
C LYS A 362 -26.07 10.88 -28.75
N SER A 363 -25.91 11.73 -27.75
CA SER A 363 -26.92 12.78 -27.48
C SER A 363 -27.02 13.66 -28.72
N THR A 364 -28.09 13.46 -29.46
CA THR A 364 -28.57 14.42 -30.41
C THR A 364 -29.06 15.66 -29.68
#